data_984e57379f7e7c260775d4f1ad5f5df8
#
_entry.id   984e57379f7e7c260775d4f1ad5f5df8
#
_cell.length_a   1.000
_cell.length_b   1.000
_cell.length_c   1.000
_cell.angle_alpha   90.00
_cell.angle_beta   90.00
_cell.angle_gamma   90.00
#
_symmetry.space_group_name_H-M   'P 1'
#
loop_
_entity.id
_entity.type
_entity.pdbx_description
1 polymer ?
#
loop_
_entity_poly.entity_id
_entity_poly.type
_entity_poly.pdbx_seq_one_letter_code
_entity_poly.pdbx_strand_id
1 'polypeptide(L)'
;MTDGRDDETTALAVPRPAPADRGPAPADGSPAPADGRPAVMLLGSGDISRELAIALGRLGARVIAVDAHPQAPAHAVADQALVLPSTDAGELSAAIHRLRPDVVVSTTDAVAVPALEALDGTGAEPVPSARAVRLAADREGLRRLAADELGLPTAPFWFAGSLGELEAVGAHAGYPLLVKPVVGAVGPRQSVVAGREDIAAAWHRAVDGQPGARVLAETVVEVQFHVTLLAVRSEGAAGPAIEFCSPIGHRGAGGRVLESWQPQKMSPAAMDAAKSIAARIVKALGGRGVFGVELMVNDDEVYFADVTAHPGDSAWVTVRSQRLSAFELQARTILGLPVDTMMVSPAAARVVDSADPGDRAALSGALGVPESDLRVCGGGFRALATAPEVAAARERAGQVAARLTAGAGGVVGAGG
;
A
#
# COMPACT_ATOMS: atom_id res chain seq x y z
N MET A 1 66.16 -20.21 -23.16
CA MET A 1 65.49 -19.48 -24.24
C MET A 1 64.06 -19.96 -24.29
N THR A 2 63.15 -19.33 -23.60
CA THR A 2 61.71 -19.43 -23.80
C THR A 2 61.09 -18.15 -23.26
N ASP A 3 60.56 -17.43 -24.20
CA ASP A 3 60.03 -16.08 -24.09
C ASP A 3 58.67 -16.10 -23.39
N GLY A 4 58.57 -15.42 -22.24
CA GLY A 4 57.33 -15.20 -21.55
C GLY A 4 56.71 -13.89 -22.05
N ARG A 5 55.55 -13.98 -22.70
CA ARG A 5 54.71 -12.81 -23.00
C ARG A 5 53.67 -12.63 -21.88
N ASP A 6 53.87 -11.62 -21.10
CA ASP A 6 52.85 -11.08 -20.20
C ASP A 6 51.78 -10.37 -21.04
N ASP A 7 50.57 -10.90 -21.00
CA ASP A 7 49.40 -10.33 -21.66
C ASP A 7 48.72 -9.38 -20.65
N GLU A 8 49.18 -8.14 -20.59
CA GLU A 8 48.52 -7.06 -19.85
C GLU A 8 47.24 -6.67 -20.56
N THR A 9 46.12 -7.24 -20.11
CA THR A 9 44.80 -6.78 -20.51
C THR A 9 44.50 -5.44 -19.82
N THR A 10 44.83 -4.35 -20.50
CA THR A 10 44.48 -2.99 -20.08
C THR A 10 42.98 -2.82 -20.16
N ALA A 11 42.28 -2.89 -19.02
CA ALA A 11 40.89 -2.55 -18.93
C ALA A 11 40.69 -1.07 -19.22
N LEU A 12 40.13 -0.73 -20.36
CA LEU A 12 39.71 0.61 -20.73
C LEU A 12 38.62 1.04 -19.74
N ALA A 13 39.00 1.93 -18.82
CA ALA A 13 38.03 2.60 -17.92
C ALA A 13 37.16 3.54 -18.78
N VAL A 14 35.93 3.15 -19.02
CA VAL A 14 34.91 4.04 -19.60
C VAL A 14 34.63 5.12 -18.58
N PRO A 15 34.85 6.41 -18.89
CA PRO A 15 34.52 7.47 -17.96
C PRO A 15 33.01 7.43 -17.68
N ARG A 16 32.61 7.32 -16.41
CA ARG A 16 31.23 7.53 -16.00
C ARG A 16 30.82 8.94 -16.42
N PRO A 17 29.69 9.12 -17.13
CA PRO A 17 29.15 10.46 -17.32
C PRO A 17 28.90 11.05 -15.93
N ALA A 18 29.36 12.28 -15.73
CA ALA A 18 29.05 13.03 -14.53
C ALA A 18 27.52 13.05 -14.35
N PRO A 19 26.99 12.89 -13.13
CA PRO A 19 25.56 13.07 -12.88
C PRO A 19 25.21 14.43 -13.47
N ALA A 20 24.19 14.46 -14.35
CA ALA A 20 23.65 15.70 -14.86
C ALA A 20 23.34 16.58 -13.65
N ASP A 21 23.90 17.75 -13.61
CA ASP A 21 23.69 18.75 -12.57
C ASP A 21 22.20 19.09 -12.59
N ARG A 22 21.41 18.37 -11.76
CA ARG A 22 20.04 18.73 -11.46
C ARG A 22 20.16 19.91 -10.52
N GLY A 23 20.15 21.10 -11.08
CA GLY A 23 20.06 22.32 -10.29
C GLY A 23 18.96 22.16 -9.24
N PRO A 24 19.10 22.76 -8.05
CA PRO A 24 18.08 22.65 -7.01
C PRO A 24 16.74 23.07 -7.60
N ALA A 25 15.70 22.26 -7.32
CA ALA A 25 14.33 22.61 -7.69
C ALA A 25 14.04 24.03 -7.18
N PRO A 26 13.33 24.88 -7.95
CA PRO A 26 13.05 26.24 -7.52
C PRO A 26 12.35 26.20 -6.15
N ALA A 27 12.98 26.76 -5.16
CA ALA A 27 12.50 26.81 -3.77
C ALA A 27 11.23 27.68 -3.61
N ASP A 28 10.83 28.40 -4.67
CA ASP A 28 9.72 29.34 -4.69
C ASP A 28 8.37 28.69 -5.12
N GLY A 29 8.35 27.37 -5.38
CA GLY A 29 7.13 26.66 -5.78
C GLY A 29 6.56 27.06 -7.15
N SER A 30 7.36 27.70 -8.00
CA SER A 30 6.95 28.03 -9.38
C SER A 30 6.73 26.76 -10.20
N PRO A 31 5.77 26.74 -11.17
CA PRO A 31 5.59 25.61 -12.05
C PRO A 31 6.87 25.36 -12.85
N ALA A 32 7.36 24.13 -12.85
CA ALA A 32 8.43 23.74 -13.75
C ALA A 32 7.99 23.96 -15.20
N PRO A 33 8.91 24.34 -16.12
CA PRO A 33 8.56 24.54 -17.52
C PRO A 33 7.87 23.31 -18.09
N ALA A 34 6.83 23.51 -18.89
CA ALA A 34 6.10 22.44 -19.56
C ALA A 34 7.05 21.74 -20.56
N ASP A 35 7.62 20.62 -20.16
CA ASP A 35 8.55 19.81 -20.96
C ASP A 35 7.83 18.72 -21.78
N GLY A 36 6.50 18.76 -21.82
CA GLY A 36 5.65 17.80 -22.52
C GLY A 36 5.49 16.44 -21.80
N ARG A 37 6.08 16.28 -20.61
CA ARG A 37 5.90 15.07 -19.79
C ARG A 37 4.60 15.15 -18.99
N PRO A 38 3.83 14.04 -18.85
CA PRO A 38 2.68 13.99 -17.95
C PRO A 38 3.10 14.38 -16.52
N ALA A 39 2.41 15.33 -15.91
CA ALA A 39 2.67 15.78 -14.55
C ALA A 39 1.76 15.05 -13.57
N VAL A 40 2.33 14.25 -12.67
CA VAL A 40 1.60 13.45 -11.69
C VAL A 40 1.90 13.96 -10.28
N MET A 41 0.87 14.40 -9.56
CA MET A 41 0.96 14.81 -8.16
C MET A 41 0.56 13.64 -7.26
N LEU A 42 1.46 13.23 -6.37
CA LEU A 42 1.23 12.15 -5.39
C LEU A 42 0.88 12.76 -4.03
N LEU A 43 -0.28 12.45 -3.50
CA LEU A 43 -0.73 12.84 -2.16
C LEU A 43 -0.42 11.73 -1.16
N GLY A 44 0.42 12.05 -0.18
CA GLY A 44 1.14 11.10 0.65
C GLY A 44 2.45 10.69 -0.02
N SER A 45 3.56 10.78 0.70
CA SER A 45 4.90 10.54 0.15
C SER A 45 5.66 9.45 0.93
N GLY A 46 4.94 8.45 1.43
CA GLY A 46 5.50 7.30 2.13
C GLY A 46 6.29 6.34 1.21
N ASP A 47 6.63 5.16 1.74
CA ASP A 47 7.43 4.16 1.02
C ASP A 47 6.73 3.62 -0.24
N ILE A 48 5.41 3.42 -0.20
CA ILE A 48 4.59 3.02 -1.35
C ILE A 48 4.67 4.08 -2.44
N SER A 49 4.53 5.35 -2.06
CA SER A 49 4.62 6.48 -2.99
C SER A 49 6.01 6.61 -3.60
N ARG A 50 7.07 6.28 -2.87
CA ARG A 50 8.43 6.25 -3.41
C ARG A 50 8.58 5.22 -4.53
N GLU A 51 8.10 4.00 -4.34
CA GLU A 51 8.12 2.97 -5.40
C GLU A 51 7.27 3.40 -6.60
N LEU A 52 6.11 4.00 -6.36
CA LEU A 52 5.25 4.54 -7.41
C LEU A 52 5.93 5.71 -8.16
N ALA A 53 6.58 6.64 -7.45
CA ALA A 53 7.31 7.74 -8.06
C ALA A 53 8.46 7.25 -8.96
N ILE A 54 9.20 6.24 -8.51
CA ILE A 54 10.24 5.59 -9.31
C ILE A 54 9.64 4.95 -10.57
N ALA A 55 8.51 4.24 -10.45
CA ALA A 55 7.83 3.61 -11.58
C ALA A 55 7.31 4.65 -12.59
N LEU A 56 6.72 5.74 -12.13
CA LEU A 56 6.25 6.87 -12.96
C LEU A 56 7.42 7.55 -13.68
N GLY A 57 8.52 7.83 -12.97
CA GLY A 57 9.71 8.45 -13.57
C GLY A 57 10.34 7.58 -14.66
N ARG A 58 10.35 6.24 -14.50
CA ARG A 58 10.80 5.29 -15.55
C ARG A 58 9.94 5.34 -16.82
N LEU A 59 8.66 5.71 -16.68
CA LEU A 59 7.71 5.87 -17.78
C LEU A 59 7.68 7.31 -18.35
N GLY A 60 8.59 8.18 -17.88
CA GLY A 60 8.75 9.53 -18.38
C GLY A 60 7.82 10.57 -17.74
N ALA A 61 7.05 10.23 -16.71
CA ALA A 61 6.23 11.21 -16.00
C ALA A 61 7.10 12.15 -15.15
N ARG A 62 6.63 13.39 -14.96
CA ARG A 62 7.14 14.33 -13.97
C ARG A 62 6.35 14.13 -12.67
N VAL A 63 7.04 13.85 -11.58
CA VAL A 63 6.43 13.52 -10.30
C VAL A 63 6.55 14.70 -9.32
N ILE A 64 5.40 15.10 -8.75
CA ILE A 64 5.30 16.08 -7.66
C ILE A 64 4.84 15.32 -6.41
N ALA A 65 5.70 15.19 -5.43
CA ALA A 65 5.41 14.47 -4.18
C ALA A 65 4.97 15.45 -3.08
N VAL A 66 3.83 15.17 -2.44
CA VAL A 66 3.20 16.04 -1.43
C VAL A 66 3.07 15.30 -0.11
N ASP A 67 3.61 15.84 0.98
CA ASP A 67 3.49 15.30 2.33
C ASP A 67 3.68 16.39 3.38
N ALA A 68 3.13 16.20 4.57
CA ALA A 68 3.36 17.08 5.70
C ALA A 68 4.79 16.98 6.25
N HIS A 69 5.48 15.86 5.99
CA HIS A 69 6.83 15.60 6.50
C HIS A 69 7.88 15.93 5.43
N PRO A 70 8.83 16.84 5.73
CA PRO A 70 9.83 17.27 4.74
C PRO A 70 10.79 16.16 4.29
N GLN A 71 10.94 15.11 5.10
CA GLN A 71 11.80 13.95 4.80
C GLN A 71 11.01 12.72 4.37
N ALA A 72 9.80 12.91 3.84
CA ALA A 72 8.99 11.79 3.36
C ALA A 72 9.71 11.02 2.23
N PRO A 73 9.66 9.68 2.21
CA PRO A 73 10.47 8.84 1.32
C PRO A 73 10.38 9.18 -0.17
N ALA A 74 9.20 9.56 -0.67
CA ALA A 74 9.03 9.91 -2.07
C ALA A 74 9.65 11.26 -2.46
N HIS A 75 9.86 12.18 -1.49
CA HIS A 75 10.51 13.47 -1.75
C HIS A 75 11.93 13.30 -2.29
N ALA A 76 12.63 12.23 -1.90
CA ALA A 76 14.01 11.96 -2.34
C ALA A 76 14.11 11.50 -3.82
N VAL A 77 13.02 11.11 -4.46
CA VAL A 77 13.00 10.52 -5.81
C VAL A 77 12.06 11.26 -6.77
N ALA A 78 11.25 12.19 -6.29
CA ALA A 78 10.36 13.00 -7.10
C ALA A 78 11.12 14.14 -7.81
N ASP A 79 10.59 14.63 -8.93
CA ASP A 79 11.12 15.82 -9.62
C ASP A 79 10.88 17.09 -8.78
N GLN A 80 9.79 17.13 -8.00
CA GLN A 80 9.49 18.23 -7.08
C GLN A 80 8.88 17.69 -5.78
N ALA A 81 9.30 18.23 -4.65
CA ALA A 81 8.75 17.94 -3.32
C ALA A 81 8.02 19.16 -2.77
N LEU A 82 6.85 18.92 -2.17
CA LEU A 82 6.03 19.91 -1.51
C LEU A 82 5.73 19.48 -0.09
N VAL A 83 6.07 20.36 0.85
CA VAL A 83 5.74 20.14 2.26
C VAL A 83 4.47 20.90 2.59
N LEU A 84 3.34 20.17 2.55
CA LEU A 84 2.04 20.65 2.97
C LEU A 84 1.16 19.46 3.41
N PRO A 85 0.23 19.68 4.36
CA PRO A 85 -0.68 18.63 4.79
C PRO A 85 -1.71 18.32 3.68
N SER A 86 -1.72 17.08 3.17
CA SER A 86 -2.71 16.63 2.19
C SER A 86 -4.15 16.63 2.72
N THR A 87 -4.32 16.82 4.03
CA THR A 87 -5.62 16.94 4.72
C THR A 87 -6.18 18.37 4.73
N ASP A 88 -5.40 19.38 4.38
CA ASP A 88 -5.86 20.76 4.23
C ASP A 88 -6.38 20.99 2.82
N ALA A 89 -7.70 21.14 2.66
CA ALA A 89 -8.35 21.30 1.37
C ALA A 89 -7.95 22.63 0.67
N GLY A 90 -7.75 23.70 1.44
CA GLY A 90 -7.40 25.02 0.90
C GLY A 90 -5.98 25.05 0.36
N GLU A 91 -5.01 24.60 1.14
CA GLU A 91 -3.60 24.54 0.73
C GLU A 91 -3.40 23.55 -0.43
N LEU A 92 -4.08 22.40 -0.38
CA LEU A 92 -4.02 21.40 -1.45
C LEU A 92 -4.60 21.94 -2.76
N SER A 93 -5.79 22.57 -2.73
CA SER A 93 -6.40 23.19 -3.92
C SER A 93 -5.52 24.29 -4.50
N ALA A 94 -4.96 25.17 -3.66
CA ALA A 94 -4.04 26.21 -4.10
C ALA A 94 -2.77 25.63 -4.77
N ALA A 95 -2.21 24.54 -4.23
CA ALA A 95 -1.06 23.85 -4.82
C ALA A 95 -1.41 23.23 -6.17
N ILE A 96 -2.56 22.57 -6.31
CA ILE A 96 -3.04 22.00 -7.57
C ILE A 96 -3.23 23.09 -8.64
N HIS A 97 -3.90 24.19 -8.30
CA HIS A 97 -4.10 25.30 -9.22
C HIS A 97 -2.78 25.95 -9.67
N ARG A 98 -1.81 26.07 -8.78
CA ARG A 98 -0.50 26.64 -9.09
C ARG A 98 0.33 25.74 -9.98
N LEU A 99 0.40 24.42 -9.67
CA LEU A 99 1.33 23.49 -10.31
C LEU A 99 0.72 22.79 -11.53
N ARG A 100 -0.61 22.83 -11.67
CA ARG A 100 -1.36 22.27 -12.80
C ARG A 100 -0.90 20.85 -13.18
N PRO A 101 -0.99 19.87 -12.26
CA PRO A 101 -0.72 18.49 -12.61
C PRO A 101 -1.80 18.00 -13.60
N ASP A 102 -1.44 17.05 -14.46
CA ASP A 102 -2.41 16.34 -15.31
C ASP A 102 -3.19 15.30 -14.49
N VAL A 103 -2.53 14.70 -13.51
CA VAL A 103 -3.14 13.67 -12.66
C VAL A 103 -2.80 13.92 -11.18
N VAL A 104 -3.80 13.75 -10.31
CA VAL A 104 -3.65 13.78 -8.86
C VAL A 104 -3.95 12.38 -8.30
N VAL A 105 -2.99 11.80 -7.60
CA VAL A 105 -3.06 10.42 -7.09
C VAL A 105 -3.03 10.40 -5.57
N SER A 106 -4.03 9.81 -4.92
CA SER A 106 -3.96 9.53 -3.50
C SER A 106 -3.28 8.18 -3.24
N THR A 107 -2.28 8.17 -2.37
CA THR A 107 -1.60 6.97 -1.87
C THR A 107 -1.78 6.81 -0.35
N THR A 108 -2.74 7.54 0.21
CA THR A 108 -3.10 7.52 1.64
C THR A 108 -4.61 7.74 1.78
N ASP A 109 -5.20 7.20 2.85
CA ASP A 109 -6.59 7.47 3.22
C ASP A 109 -6.76 8.86 3.87
N ALA A 110 -5.67 9.48 4.32
CA ALA A 110 -5.65 10.80 4.96
C ALA A 110 -5.47 11.91 3.91
N VAL A 111 -6.51 12.21 3.15
CA VAL A 111 -6.53 13.25 2.12
C VAL A 111 -7.79 14.09 2.21
N ALA A 112 -7.68 15.37 1.84
CA ALA A 112 -8.82 16.28 1.72
C ALA A 112 -9.65 15.94 0.47
N VAL A 113 -10.59 15.02 0.60
CA VAL A 113 -11.50 14.60 -0.49
C VAL A 113 -12.17 15.77 -1.20
N PRO A 114 -12.64 16.85 -0.51
CA PRO A 114 -13.21 18.01 -1.20
C PRO A 114 -12.28 18.67 -2.23
N ALA A 115 -10.95 18.61 -2.01
CA ALA A 115 -9.99 19.13 -2.99
C ALA A 115 -9.92 18.25 -4.24
N LEU A 116 -10.13 16.93 -4.11
CA LEU A 116 -10.21 16.00 -5.25
C LEU A 116 -11.54 16.15 -6.02
N GLU A 117 -12.65 16.36 -5.30
CA GLU A 117 -13.97 16.58 -5.90
C GLU A 117 -14.03 17.91 -6.68
N ALA A 118 -13.25 18.90 -6.25
CA ALA A 118 -13.13 20.20 -6.93
C ALA A 118 -12.27 20.20 -8.20
N LEU A 119 -11.69 19.05 -8.60
CA LEU A 119 -10.87 18.95 -9.82
C LEU A 119 -11.68 18.97 -11.11
N ASP A 120 -12.99 18.74 -11.04
CA ASP A 120 -13.87 18.79 -12.21
C ASP A 120 -13.73 20.14 -12.95
N GLY A 121 -13.40 20.08 -14.25
CA GLY A 121 -13.20 21.25 -15.09
C GLY A 121 -11.84 21.95 -14.95
N THR A 122 -10.93 21.51 -14.08
CA THR A 122 -9.59 22.10 -13.93
C THR A 122 -8.58 21.57 -14.94
N GLY A 123 -8.87 20.47 -15.62
CA GLY A 123 -7.95 19.73 -16.48
C GLY A 123 -7.11 18.70 -15.74
N ALA A 124 -7.11 18.67 -14.41
CA ALA A 124 -6.48 17.64 -13.61
C ALA A 124 -7.45 16.49 -13.32
N GLU A 125 -6.98 15.24 -13.39
CA GLU A 125 -7.80 14.05 -13.15
C GLU A 125 -7.40 13.36 -11.84
N PRO A 126 -8.37 13.07 -10.92
CA PRO A 126 -8.07 12.24 -9.75
C PRO A 126 -8.01 10.75 -10.14
N VAL A 127 -6.93 10.05 -9.76
CA VAL A 127 -6.76 8.61 -10.00
C VAL A 127 -6.36 7.89 -8.69
N PRO A 128 -7.20 6.98 -8.16
CA PRO A 128 -8.57 6.70 -8.61
C PRO A 128 -9.52 7.89 -8.42
N SER A 129 -10.78 7.75 -8.83
CA SER A 129 -11.76 8.82 -8.73
C SER A 129 -11.91 9.34 -7.29
N ALA A 130 -12.28 10.61 -7.11
CA ALA A 130 -12.53 11.20 -5.78
C ALA A 130 -13.58 10.39 -4.99
N ARG A 131 -14.60 9.84 -5.68
CA ARG A 131 -15.58 8.92 -5.08
C ARG A 131 -14.92 7.66 -4.52
N ALA A 132 -13.99 7.04 -5.26
CA ALA A 132 -13.30 5.85 -4.80
C ALA A 132 -12.45 6.13 -3.55
N VAL A 133 -11.69 7.24 -3.56
CA VAL A 133 -10.88 7.68 -2.41
C VAL A 133 -11.76 7.94 -1.19
N ARG A 134 -12.88 8.65 -1.37
CA ARG A 134 -13.84 8.95 -0.29
C ARG A 134 -14.40 7.68 0.33
N LEU A 135 -14.90 6.74 -0.49
CA LEU A 135 -15.52 5.51 0.01
C LEU A 135 -14.51 4.56 0.64
N ALA A 136 -13.27 4.49 0.13
CA ALA A 136 -12.22 3.70 0.76
C ALA A 136 -11.81 4.23 2.15
N ALA A 137 -11.93 5.55 2.37
CA ALA A 137 -11.63 6.18 3.66
C ALA A 137 -12.82 6.17 4.64
N ASP A 138 -14.04 5.96 4.16
CA ASP A 138 -15.30 5.93 4.94
C ASP A 138 -15.81 4.50 5.13
N ARG A 139 -15.46 3.88 6.25
CA ARG A 139 -15.86 2.49 6.56
C ARG A 139 -17.34 2.29 6.67
N GLU A 140 -18.11 3.30 7.14
CA GLU A 140 -19.56 3.19 7.20
C GLU A 140 -20.17 3.21 5.80
N GLY A 141 -19.80 4.18 4.97
CA GLY A 141 -20.24 4.26 3.58
C GLY A 141 -19.84 3.04 2.77
N LEU A 142 -18.59 2.57 2.93
CA LEU A 142 -18.10 1.38 2.26
C LEU A 142 -18.85 0.11 2.68
N ARG A 143 -19.11 -0.05 3.99
CA ARG A 143 -19.80 -1.24 4.50
C ARG A 143 -21.27 -1.28 4.03
N ARG A 144 -21.95 -0.13 4.02
CA ARG A 144 -23.30 -0.02 3.47
C ARG A 144 -23.33 -0.29 1.97
N LEU A 145 -22.41 0.28 1.21
CA LEU A 145 -22.27 -0.04 -0.22
C LEU A 145 -22.10 -1.54 -0.44
N ALA A 146 -21.20 -2.19 0.31
CA ALA A 146 -20.91 -3.60 0.15
C ALA A 146 -22.10 -4.49 0.51
N ALA A 147 -22.70 -4.30 1.70
CA ALA A 147 -23.75 -5.16 2.22
C ALA A 147 -25.14 -4.80 1.67
N ASP A 148 -25.54 -3.51 1.75
CA ASP A 148 -26.91 -3.09 1.48
C ASP A 148 -27.18 -2.87 -0.01
N GLU A 149 -26.24 -2.27 -0.74
CA GLU A 149 -26.43 -1.95 -2.15
C GLU A 149 -25.95 -3.09 -3.08
N LEU A 150 -24.78 -3.68 -2.78
CA LEU A 150 -24.20 -4.72 -3.60
C LEU A 150 -24.55 -6.13 -3.12
N GLY A 151 -25.05 -6.32 -1.90
CA GLY A 151 -25.35 -7.63 -1.33
C GLY A 151 -24.13 -8.54 -1.32
N LEU A 152 -22.95 -8.01 -1.00
CA LEU A 152 -21.73 -8.81 -0.84
C LEU A 152 -21.75 -9.53 0.51
N PRO A 153 -21.26 -10.77 0.59
CA PRO A 153 -21.04 -11.42 1.88
C PRO A 153 -20.07 -10.59 2.74
N THR A 154 -20.49 -10.23 3.95
CA THR A 154 -19.68 -9.53 4.96
C THR A 154 -19.84 -10.23 6.30
N ALA A 155 -18.89 -10.06 7.23
CA ALA A 155 -19.16 -10.39 8.63
C ALA A 155 -20.38 -9.55 9.11
N PRO A 156 -21.23 -10.08 9.98
CA PRO A 156 -22.29 -9.29 10.61
C PRO A 156 -21.70 -8.07 11.32
N PHE A 157 -22.31 -6.90 11.13
CA PHE A 157 -21.75 -5.63 11.62
C PHE A 157 -22.81 -4.67 12.13
N TRP A 158 -22.38 -3.77 13.00
CA TRP A 158 -23.19 -2.70 13.58
C TRP A 158 -22.35 -1.42 13.74
N PHE A 159 -23.02 -0.27 13.70
CA PHE A 159 -22.40 1.01 14.01
C PHE A 159 -22.91 1.50 15.36
N ALA A 160 -22.02 2.04 16.18
CA ALA A 160 -22.35 2.64 17.46
C ALA A 160 -21.78 4.06 17.56
N GLY A 161 -22.59 5.02 17.97
CA GLY A 161 -22.24 6.42 18.20
C GLY A 161 -22.06 6.76 19.69
N SER A 162 -22.26 5.78 20.59
CA SER A 162 -22.07 5.91 22.04
C SER A 162 -21.62 4.59 22.65
N LEU A 163 -21.04 4.68 23.85
CA LEU A 163 -20.69 3.49 24.64
C LEU A 163 -21.91 2.61 24.91
N GLY A 164 -23.04 3.23 25.27
CA GLY A 164 -24.30 2.49 25.54
C GLY A 164 -24.83 1.75 24.31
N GLU A 165 -24.70 2.34 23.12
CA GLU A 165 -25.03 1.64 21.86
C GLU A 165 -24.09 0.45 21.61
N LEU A 166 -22.77 0.59 21.85
CA LEU A 166 -21.84 -0.51 21.72
C LEU A 166 -22.11 -1.64 22.73
N GLU A 167 -22.50 -1.31 23.96
CA GLU A 167 -22.97 -2.28 24.96
C GLU A 167 -24.21 -3.05 24.47
N ALA A 168 -25.17 -2.33 23.87
CA ALA A 168 -26.36 -2.95 23.30
C ALA A 168 -26.02 -3.86 22.13
N VAL A 169 -25.07 -3.47 21.27
CA VAL A 169 -24.54 -4.33 20.20
C VAL A 169 -23.92 -5.61 20.77
N GLY A 170 -23.08 -5.50 21.82
CA GLY A 170 -22.48 -6.66 22.46
C GLY A 170 -23.50 -7.61 23.09
N ALA A 171 -24.56 -7.07 23.69
CA ALA A 171 -25.66 -7.86 24.25
C ALA A 171 -26.51 -8.57 23.16
N HIS A 172 -26.64 -7.95 21.98
CA HIS A 172 -27.40 -8.50 20.84
C HIS A 172 -26.61 -9.52 20.03
N ALA A 173 -25.39 -9.16 19.63
CA ALA A 173 -24.55 -9.93 18.71
C ALA A 173 -23.77 -11.06 19.41
N GLY A 174 -23.53 -10.93 20.71
CA GLY A 174 -22.62 -11.80 21.45
C GLY A 174 -21.15 -11.44 21.23
N TYR A 175 -20.28 -12.32 21.65
CA TYR A 175 -18.82 -12.15 21.59
C TYR A 175 -18.15 -13.36 20.95
N PRO A 176 -16.94 -13.21 20.38
CA PRO A 176 -16.13 -11.98 20.32
C PRO A 176 -16.58 -11.00 19.22
N LEU A 177 -16.32 -9.69 19.48
CA LEU A 177 -16.51 -8.62 18.50
C LEU A 177 -15.18 -7.93 18.17
N LEU A 178 -15.01 -7.52 16.91
CA LEU A 178 -13.92 -6.65 16.49
C LEU A 178 -14.44 -5.21 16.39
N VAL A 179 -13.92 -4.31 17.24
CA VAL A 179 -14.31 -2.90 17.29
C VAL A 179 -13.23 -2.05 16.63
N LYS A 180 -13.64 -1.20 15.68
CA LYS A 180 -12.77 -0.31 14.88
C LYS A 180 -13.34 1.12 14.85
N PRO A 181 -12.52 2.17 14.70
CA PRO A 181 -13.04 3.50 14.36
C PRO A 181 -13.66 3.47 12.95
N VAL A 182 -14.74 4.24 12.75
CA VAL A 182 -15.35 4.40 11.41
C VAL A 182 -14.44 5.19 10.48
N VAL A 183 -13.75 6.21 10.98
CA VAL A 183 -12.89 7.11 10.22
C VAL A 183 -11.45 7.08 10.73
N GLY A 184 -10.51 7.23 9.80
CA GLY A 184 -9.08 7.30 10.08
C GLY A 184 -8.38 5.95 10.20
N ALA A 185 -7.10 5.97 10.56
CA ALA A 185 -6.28 4.77 10.65
C ALA A 185 -6.81 3.78 11.69
N VAL A 186 -6.90 2.51 11.32
CA VAL A 186 -7.34 1.43 12.21
C VAL A 186 -6.25 1.10 13.23
N GLY A 187 -5.13 0.62 12.77
CA GLY A 187 -3.92 0.34 13.55
C GLY A 187 -4.17 -0.04 15.01
N PRO A 188 -3.56 0.68 15.97
CA PRO A 188 -3.71 0.40 17.39
C PRO A 188 -5.09 0.77 17.95
N ARG A 189 -5.94 1.42 17.18
CA ARG A 189 -7.29 1.84 17.61
C ARG A 189 -8.35 0.74 17.47
N GLN A 190 -8.03 -0.42 16.89
CA GLN A 190 -8.92 -1.58 16.89
C GLN A 190 -8.74 -2.45 18.13
N SER A 191 -9.81 -3.15 18.51
CA SER A 191 -9.80 -4.08 19.64
C SER A 191 -10.67 -5.29 19.36
N VAL A 192 -10.20 -6.47 19.79
CA VAL A 192 -11.06 -7.63 19.95
C VAL A 192 -11.67 -7.54 21.35
N VAL A 193 -13.00 -7.57 21.42
CA VAL A 193 -13.81 -7.56 22.62
C VAL A 193 -14.24 -8.99 22.89
N ALA A 194 -13.62 -9.64 23.86
CA ALA A 194 -13.90 -11.03 24.19
C ALA A 194 -15.12 -11.20 25.14
N GLY A 195 -15.46 -10.15 25.89
CA GLY A 195 -16.56 -10.12 26.82
C GLY A 195 -17.05 -8.70 27.10
N ARG A 196 -18.13 -8.57 27.86
CA ARG A 196 -18.74 -7.28 28.19
C ARG A 196 -17.78 -6.33 28.90
N GLU A 197 -16.87 -6.86 29.69
CA GLU A 197 -15.86 -6.12 30.46
C GLU A 197 -14.88 -5.34 29.59
N ASP A 198 -14.65 -5.78 28.34
CA ASP A 198 -13.71 -5.17 27.41
C ASP A 198 -14.32 -3.98 26.62
N ILE A 199 -15.67 -3.84 26.61
CA ILE A 199 -16.38 -2.90 25.73
C ILE A 199 -15.94 -1.46 25.98
N ALA A 200 -15.89 -1.02 27.26
CA ALA A 200 -15.55 0.36 27.58
C ALA A 200 -14.12 0.72 27.13
N ALA A 201 -13.15 -0.19 27.34
CA ALA A 201 -11.78 0.00 26.90
C ALA A 201 -11.67 0.04 25.36
N ALA A 202 -12.41 -0.81 24.67
CA ALA A 202 -12.46 -0.83 23.20
C ALA A 202 -13.07 0.44 22.62
N TRP A 203 -14.18 0.92 23.22
CA TRP A 203 -14.79 2.19 22.84
C TRP A 203 -13.82 3.35 22.98
N HIS A 204 -13.21 3.55 24.15
CA HIS A 204 -12.30 4.66 24.40
C HIS A 204 -11.08 4.61 23.47
N ARG A 205 -10.54 3.43 23.19
CA ARG A 205 -9.44 3.27 22.23
C ARG A 205 -9.84 3.63 20.82
N ALA A 206 -11.04 3.23 20.38
CA ALA A 206 -11.49 3.46 19.00
C ALA A 206 -11.83 4.94 18.76
N VAL A 207 -12.50 5.62 19.72
CA VAL A 207 -12.90 7.03 19.55
C VAL A 207 -11.76 8.01 19.81
N ASP A 208 -10.75 7.62 20.63
CA ASP A 208 -9.56 8.43 20.93
C ASP A 208 -9.90 9.88 21.34
N GLY A 209 -10.93 10.04 22.16
CA GLY A 209 -11.41 11.34 22.65
C GLY A 209 -12.07 12.25 21.61
N GLN A 210 -12.29 11.80 20.38
CA GLN A 210 -12.89 12.61 19.32
C GLN A 210 -14.41 12.77 19.53
N PRO A 211 -14.94 14.01 19.65
CA PRO A 211 -16.37 14.24 19.77
C PRO A 211 -17.13 13.74 18.53
N GLY A 212 -18.26 13.07 18.76
CA GLY A 212 -19.10 12.54 17.67
C GLY A 212 -18.49 11.37 16.90
N ALA A 213 -17.36 10.81 17.35
CA ALA A 213 -16.78 9.64 16.74
C ALA A 213 -17.73 8.44 16.83
N ARG A 214 -17.70 7.62 15.79
CA ARG A 214 -18.47 6.37 15.70
C ARG A 214 -17.53 5.18 15.55
N VAL A 215 -17.99 4.03 15.97
CA VAL A 215 -17.28 2.77 15.83
C VAL A 215 -18.07 1.80 14.98
N LEU A 216 -17.35 0.95 14.27
CA LEU A 216 -17.83 -0.26 13.60
C LEU A 216 -17.53 -1.45 14.52
N ALA A 217 -18.55 -2.21 14.90
CA ALA A 217 -18.42 -3.48 15.58
C ALA A 217 -18.78 -4.61 14.61
N GLU A 218 -17.91 -5.60 14.47
CA GLU A 218 -18.10 -6.76 13.59
C GLU A 218 -17.97 -8.05 14.38
N THR A 219 -18.81 -9.03 14.08
CA THR A 219 -18.61 -10.39 14.62
C THR A 219 -17.29 -10.95 14.12
N VAL A 220 -16.50 -11.53 15.02
CA VAL A 220 -15.32 -12.27 14.63
C VAL A 220 -15.77 -13.59 14.00
N VAL A 221 -15.66 -13.68 12.68
CA VAL A 221 -15.96 -14.90 11.93
C VAL A 221 -14.74 -15.83 11.90
N GLU A 222 -15.00 -17.12 11.80
CA GLU A 222 -13.93 -18.10 11.62
C GLU A 222 -13.28 -17.91 10.25
N VAL A 223 -11.96 -17.78 10.23
CA VAL A 223 -11.18 -17.47 9.03
C VAL A 223 -9.96 -18.37 8.97
N GLN A 224 -9.81 -19.12 7.89
CA GLN A 224 -8.60 -19.89 7.64
C GLN A 224 -7.43 -18.98 7.24
N PHE A 225 -7.70 -17.97 6.38
CA PHE A 225 -6.69 -17.01 5.96
C PHE A 225 -7.31 -15.70 5.43
N HIS A 226 -6.52 -14.65 5.54
CA HIS A 226 -6.81 -13.35 4.91
C HIS A 226 -6.12 -13.26 3.56
N VAL A 227 -6.80 -12.63 2.60
CA VAL A 227 -6.31 -12.45 1.22
C VAL A 227 -6.51 -11.01 0.79
N THR A 228 -5.48 -10.42 0.20
CA THR A 228 -5.63 -9.24 -0.65
C THR A 228 -5.72 -9.71 -2.10
N LEU A 229 -6.82 -9.43 -2.78
CA LEU A 229 -6.94 -9.57 -4.22
C LEU A 229 -6.74 -8.22 -4.89
N LEU A 230 -5.59 -8.03 -5.55
CA LEU A 230 -5.35 -6.81 -6.31
C LEU A 230 -6.18 -6.85 -7.59
N ALA A 231 -7.09 -5.88 -7.71
CA ALA A 231 -7.89 -5.64 -8.89
C ALA A 231 -7.36 -4.41 -9.62
N VAL A 232 -6.91 -4.61 -10.85
CA VAL A 232 -6.37 -3.55 -11.71
C VAL A 232 -7.48 -3.11 -12.65
N ARG A 233 -8.03 -1.92 -12.44
CA ARG A 233 -9.02 -1.34 -13.33
C ARG A 233 -8.36 -0.36 -14.28
N SER A 234 -8.38 -0.68 -15.55
CA SER A 234 -7.81 0.12 -16.65
C SER A 234 -8.90 0.57 -17.61
N GLU A 235 -8.61 1.60 -18.38
CA GLU A 235 -9.42 2.06 -19.48
C GLU A 235 -8.66 1.82 -20.78
N GLY A 236 -9.13 0.86 -21.56
CA GLY A 236 -8.55 0.51 -22.86
C GLY A 236 -9.45 0.95 -24.02
N ALA A 237 -9.00 0.73 -25.26
CA ALA A 237 -9.78 1.04 -26.46
C ALA A 237 -11.13 0.30 -26.53
N ALA A 238 -11.25 -0.85 -25.86
CA ALA A 238 -12.48 -1.63 -25.75
C ALA A 238 -13.38 -1.21 -24.56
N GLY A 239 -13.01 -0.16 -23.83
CA GLY A 239 -13.67 0.29 -22.60
C GLY A 239 -13.00 -0.16 -21.32
N PRO A 240 -13.64 0.07 -20.15
CA PRO A 240 -13.09 -0.30 -18.86
C PRO A 240 -12.94 -1.81 -18.71
N ALA A 241 -11.78 -2.26 -18.27
CA ALA A 241 -11.48 -3.65 -17.95
C ALA A 241 -11.02 -3.78 -16.49
N ILE A 242 -11.28 -4.95 -15.89
CA ILE A 242 -10.77 -5.30 -14.55
C ILE A 242 -9.97 -6.59 -14.70
N GLU A 243 -8.68 -6.52 -14.40
CA GLU A 243 -7.78 -7.66 -14.35
C GLU A 243 -7.41 -7.95 -12.90
N PHE A 244 -7.13 -9.21 -12.58
CA PHE A 244 -6.79 -9.64 -11.23
C PHE A 244 -5.38 -10.20 -11.19
N CYS A 245 -4.60 -9.76 -10.20
CA CYS A 245 -3.37 -10.44 -9.85
C CYS A 245 -3.66 -11.78 -9.15
N SER A 246 -2.68 -12.66 -9.05
CA SER A 246 -2.77 -13.82 -8.17
C SER A 246 -3.03 -13.38 -6.72
N PRO A 247 -3.83 -14.12 -5.94
CA PRO A 247 -4.15 -13.75 -4.56
C PRO A 247 -2.91 -13.63 -3.69
N ILE A 248 -2.88 -12.63 -2.84
CA ILE A 248 -1.83 -12.40 -1.85
C ILE A 248 -2.35 -12.83 -0.49
N GLY A 249 -1.78 -13.90 0.06
CA GLY A 249 -2.00 -14.26 1.46
C GLY A 249 -1.18 -13.33 2.36
N HIS A 250 -1.73 -12.96 3.49
CA HIS A 250 -0.98 -12.15 4.45
C HIS A 250 -1.37 -12.47 5.90
N ARG A 251 -0.49 -12.12 6.81
CA ARG A 251 -0.76 -12.14 8.24
C ARG A 251 -0.18 -10.90 8.90
N GLY A 252 -0.80 -10.48 9.98
CA GLY A 252 -0.39 -9.29 10.69
C GLY A 252 -0.87 -9.26 12.12
N ALA A 253 -0.61 -8.16 12.78
CA ALA A 253 -1.08 -7.88 14.13
C ALA A 253 -1.41 -6.38 14.25
N GLY A 254 -2.42 -6.06 15.05
CA GLY A 254 -2.79 -4.66 15.32
C GLY A 254 -3.14 -3.85 14.06
N GLY A 255 -3.71 -4.48 13.03
CA GLY A 255 -4.07 -3.82 11.76
C GLY A 255 -2.90 -3.57 10.81
N ARG A 256 -1.70 -4.10 11.10
CA ARG A 256 -0.52 -4.02 10.23
C ARG A 256 -0.23 -5.37 9.59
N VAL A 257 0.11 -5.36 8.29
CA VAL A 257 0.67 -6.54 7.61
C VAL A 257 2.11 -6.72 8.03
N LEU A 258 2.45 -7.87 8.59
CA LEU A 258 3.81 -8.25 9.00
C LEU A 258 4.48 -9.19 8.01
N GLU A 259 3.70 -9.98 7.32
CA GLU A 259 4.15 -10.91 6.28
C GLU A 259 3.10 -11.02 5.20
N SER A 260 3.53 -11.07 3.93
CA SER A 260 2.69 -11.39 2.77
C SER A 260 3.39 -12.39 1.87
N TRP A 261 2.62 -13.18 1.13
CA TRP A 261 3.13 -14.17 0.18
C TRP A 261 2.19 -14.31 -1.01
N GLN A 262 2.73 -14.71 -2.14
CA GLN A 262 1.99 -14.91 -3.38
C GLN A 262 2.56 -16.12 -4.17
N PRO A 263 1.68 -17.01 -4.69
CA PRO A 263 0.23 -16.95 -4.59
C PRO A 263 -0.30 -17.56 -3.27
N GLN A 264 -1.41 -17.05 -2.77
CA GLN A 264 -2.22 -17.76 -1.79
C GLN A 264 -3.06 -18.80 -2.54
N LYS A 265 -2.92 -20.06 -2.17
CA LYS A 265 -3.78 -21.13 -2.71
C LYS A 265 -5.20 -20.97 -2.18
N MET A 266 -6.17 -21.07 -3.08
CA MET A 266 -7.61 -21.05 -2.82
C MET A 266 -8.27 -22.16 -3.62
N SER A 267 -9.44 -22.63 -3.18
CA SER A 267 -10.26 -23.50 -4.01
C SER A 267 -10.75 -22.73 -5.26
N PRO A 268 -11.11 -23.44 -6.36
CA PRO A 268 -11.70 -22.77 -7.52
C PRO A 268 -12.97 -21.98 -7.16
N ALA A 269 -13.84 -22.51 -6.29
CA ALA A 269 -15.06 -21.84 -5.85
C ALA A 269 -14.76 -20.56 -5.07
N ALA A 270 -13.84 -20.61 -4.09
CA ALA A 270 -13.40 -19.42 -3.34
C ALA A 270 -12.75 -18.37 -4.25
N MET A 271 -11.97 -18.80 -5.26
CA MET A 271 -11.34 -17.87 -6.23
C MET A 271 -12.39 -17.16 -7.08
N ASP A 272 -13.40 -17.88 -7.58
CA ASP A 272 -14.47 -17.29 -8.37
C ASP A 272 -15.32 -16.33 -7.54
N ALA A 273 -15.63 -16.70 -6.29
CA ALA A 273 -16.32 -15.83 -5.34
C ALA A 273 -15.48 -14.54 -5.04
N ALA A 274 -14.18 -14.69 -4.78
CA ALA A 274 -13.26 -13.57 -4.53
C ALA A 274 -13.23 -12.59 -5.71
N LYS A 275 -13.07 -13.09 -6.94
CA LYS A 275 -13.09 -12.26 -8.16
C LYS A 275 -14.44 -11.59 -8.37
N SER A 276 -15.55 -12.28 -8.12
CA SER A 276 -16.90 -11.71 -8.22
C SER A 276 -17.10 -10.57 -7.23
N ILE A 277 -16.71 -10.75 -5.96
CA ILE A 277 -16.76 -9.72 -4.93
C ILE A 277 -15.91 -8.52 -5.35
N ALA A 278 -14.65 -8.75 -5.72
CA ALA A 278 -13.71 -7.71 -6.11
C ALA A 278 -14.17 -6.93 -7.36
N ALA A 279 -14.69 -7.61 -8.38
CA ALA A 279 -15.22 -6.94 -9.57
C ALA A 279 -16.40 -6.02 -9.23
N ARG A 280 -17.32 -6.46 -8.39
CA ARG A 280 -18.52 -5.70 -8.02
C ARG A 280 -18.18 -4.46 -7.22
N ILE A 281 -17.32 -4.59 -6.19
CA ILE A 281 -16.93 -3.45 -5.36
C ILE A 281 -16.10 -2.43 -6.16
N VAL A 282 -15.10 -2.87 -6.94
CA VAL A 282 -14.25 -1.98 -7.75
C VAL A 282 -15.04 -1.29 -8.86
N LYS A 283 -16.03 -1.98 -9.46
CA LYS A 283 -16.94 -1.36 -10.42
C LYS A 283 -17.78 -0.25 -9.77
N ALA A 284 -18.29 -0.47 -8.56
CA ALA A 284 -19.10 0.50 -7.83
C ALA A 284 -18.30 1.71 -7.34
N LEU A 285 -17.03 1.52 -6.98
CA LEU A 285 -16.11 2.61 -6.62
C LEU A 285 -15.81 3.52 -7.81
N GLY A 286 -15.63 2.95 -8.99
CA GLY A 286 -15.33 3.71 -10.20
C GLY A 286 -13.88 4.15 -10.32
N GLY A 287 -13.55 4.87 -11.41
CA GLY A 287 -12.20 5.33 -11.73
C GLY A 287 -11.27 4.19 -12.17
N ARG A 288 -10.07 4.53 -12.67
CA ARG A 288 -8.99 3.59 -12.96
C ARG A 288 -7.99 3.54 -11.81
N GLY A 289 -7.22 2.45 -11.70
CA GLY A 289 -6.21 2.29 -10.66
C GLY A 289 -6.05 0.84 -10.21
N VAL A 290 -5.18 0.63 -9.24
CA VAL A 290 -5.02 -0.66 -8.53
C VAL A 290 -5.75 -0.58 -7.20
N PHE A 291 -6.69 -1.48 -6.99
CA PHE A 291 -7.48 -1.60 -5.77
C PHE A 291 -7.04 -2.84 -5.00
N GLY A 292 -6.77 -2.69 -3.71
CA GLY A 292 -6.50 -3.81 -2.81
C GLY A 292 -7.80 -4.25 -2.14
N VAL A 293 -8.41 -5.33 -2.63
CA VAL A 293 -9.64 -5.87 -2.04
C VAL A 293 -9.28 -6.88 -0.97
N GLU A 294 -9.59 -6.56 0.29
CA GLU A 294 -9.34 -7.41 1.45
C GLU A 294 -10.49 -8.40 1.65
N LEU A 295 -10.14 -9.67 1.73
CA LEU A 295 -11.10 -10.78 1.84
C LEU A 295 -10.73 -11.69 3.00
N MET A 296 -11.75 -12.24 3.64
CA MET A 296 -11.64 -13.32 4.63
C MET A 296 -12.14 -14.60 4.00
N VAL A 297 -11.40 -15.68 4.11
CA VAL A 297 -11.71 -16.96 3.46
C VAL A 297 -11.77 -18.07 4.49
N ASN A 298 -12.85 -18.84 4.44
CA ASN A 298 -13.06 -20.07 5.19
C ASN A 298 -13.60 -21.13 4.24
N ASP A 299 -12.77 -22.10 3.85
CA ASP A 299 -13.03 -23.08 2.79
C ASP A 299 -13.48 -22.40 1.48
N ASP A 300 -14.74 -22.59 1.05
CA ASP A 300 -15.31 -21.97 -0.13
C ASP A 300 -16.03 -20.64 0.15
N GLU A 301 -16.19 -20.29 1.43
CA GLU A 301 -16.84 -19.06 1.83
C GLU A 301 -15.86 -17.89 1.78
N VAL A 302 -16.27 -16.81 1.13
CA VAL A 302 -15.46 -15.59 0.99
C VAL A 302 -16.27 -14.39 1.43
N TYR A 303 -15.71 -13.65 2.39
CA TYR A 303 -16.33 -12.45 2.95
C TYR A 303 -15.52 -11.22 2.55
N PHE A 304 -16.20 -10.16 2.15
CA PHE A 304 -15.60 -8.84 1.95
C PHE A 304 -15.25 -8.22 3.30
N ALA A 305 -14.01 -7.82 3.45
CA ALA A 305 -13.52 -7.17 4.67
C ALA A 305 -13.30 -5.67 4.48
N ASP A 306 -12.57 -5.26 3.43
CA ASP A 306 -12.22 -3.85 3.18
C ASP A 306 -11.75 -3.67 1.73
N VAL A 307 -11.53 -2.40 1.31
CA VAL A 307 -10.87 -2.09 0.04
C VAL A 307 -10.03 -0.82 0.18
N THR A 308 -8.82 -0.84 -0.35
CA THR A 308 -7.98 0.34 -0.53
C THR A 308 -8.02 0.80 -1.98
N ALA A 309 -8.01 2.11 -2.19
CA ALA A 309 -7.97 2.73 -3.52
C ALA A 309 -6.53 2.92 -4.05
N HIS A 310 -5.59 2.17 -3.50
CA HIS A 310 -4.17 2.15 -3.87
C HIS A 310 -3.55 0.81 -3.42
N PRO A 311 -2.37 0.41 -3.92
CA PRO A 311 -1.63 -0.73 -3.37
C PRO A 311 -1.34 -0.54 -1.88
N GLY A 312 -1.68 -1.54 -1.06
CA GLY A 312 -1.43 -1.55 0.38
C GLY A 312 -0.13 -2.29 0.76
N ASP A 313 0.09 -2.47 2.07
CA ASP A 313 1.31 -3.13 2.59
C ASP A 313 1.47 -4.59 2.15
N SER A 314 0.38 -5.32 1.92
CA SER A 314 0.43 -6.69 1.39
C SER A 314 1.05 -6.75 -0.01
N ALA A 315 0.96 -5.68 -0.79
CA ALA A 315 1.41 -5.60 -2.17
C ALA A 315 2.95 -5.61 -2.34
N TRP A 316 3.74 -5.42 -1.27
CA TRP A 316 5.20 -5.47 -1.35
C TRP A 316 5.74 -6.78 -1.93
N VAL A 317 5.05 -7.90 -1.74
CA VAL A 317 5.45 -9.18 -2.32
C VAL A 317 5.48 -9.15 -3.84
N THR A 318 4.65 -8.31 -4.48
CA THR A 318 4.56 -8.19 -5.95
C THR A 318 5.85 -7.68 -6.60
N VAL A 319 6.70 -7.00 -5.84
CA VAL A 319 8.02 -6.54 -6.31
C VAL A 319 8.88 -7.71 -6.82
N ARG A 320 8.66 -8.92 -6.30
CA ARG A 320 9.41 -10.12 -6.69
C ARG A 320 8.55 -11.23 -7.28
N SER A 321 7.25 -11.26 -6.99
CA SER A 321 6.37 -12.31 -7.49
C SER A 321 5.83 -12.05 -8.89
N GLN A 322 5.73 -10.79 -9.33
CA GLN A 322 5.10 -10.41 -10.59
C GLN A 322 6.09 -9.80 -11.58
N ARG A 323 5.73 -9.85 -12.87
CA ARG A 323 6.46 -9.14 -13.93
C ARG A 323 6.42 -7.63 -13.73
N LEU A 324 5.22 -7.11 -13.39
CA LEU A 324 5.00 -5.74 -12.98
C LEU A 324 4.53 -5.75 -11.53
N SER A 325 5.27 -5.11 -10.66
CA SER A 325 4.83 -4.91 -9.28
C SER A 325 3.51 -4.13 -9.23
N ALA A 326 2.79 -4.19 -8.12
CA ALA A 326 1.58 -3.40 -7.91
C ALA A 326 1.82 -1.89 -8.14
N PHE A 327 3.01 -1.41 -7.83
CA PHE A 327 3.41 -0.01 -8.03
C PHE A 327 3.60 0.33 -9.52
N GLU A 328 4.17 -0.59 -10.31
CA GLU A 328 4.31 -0.44 -11.76
C GLU A 328 2.95 -0.59 -12.47
N LEU A 329 2.08 -1.48 -11.98
CA LEU A 329 0.69 -1.58 -12.44
C LEU A 329 -0.07 -0.28 -12.18
N GLN A 330 0.07 0.30 -10.97
CA GLN A 330 -0.53 1.59 -10.63
C GLN A 330 0.01 2.71 -11.52
N ALA A 331 1.32 2.77 -11.77
CA ALA A 331 1.91 3.77 -12.67
C ALA A 331 1.35 3.66 -14.10
N ARG A 332 1.18 2.44 -14.60
CA ARG A 332 0.58 2.22 -15.93
C ARG A 332 -0.87 2.63 -15.99
N THR A 333 -1.68 2.31 -14.97
CA THR A 333 -3.09 2.74 -14.93
C THR A 333 -3.22 4.25 -14.83
N ILE A 334 -2.36 4.94 -14.05
CA ILE A 334 -2.30 6.40 -13.96
C ILE A 334 -2.05 7.02 -15.34
N LEU A 335 -1.12 6.46 -16.11
CA LEU A 335 -0.73 6.97 -17.42
C LEU A 335 -1.58 6.42 -18.58
N GLY A 336 -2.64 5.65 -18.29
CA GLY A 336 -3.49 5.05 -19.33
C GLY A 336 -2.77 4.01 -20.20
N LEU A 337 -1.73 3.36 -19.68
CA LEU A 337 -0.92 2.37 -20.39
C LEU A 337 -1.44 0.95 -20.16
N PRO A 338 -1.18 0.01 -21.11
CA PRO A 338 -1.53 -1.40 -20.94
C PRO A 338 -0.91 -2.02 -19.71
N VAL A 339 -1.63 -2.91 -19.05
CA VAL A 339 -1.22 -3.63 -17.84
C VAL A 339 -0.93 -5.11 -18.13
N ASP A 340 -0.21 -5.76 -17.25
CA ASP A 340 0.11 -7.19 -17.30
C ASP A 340 0.21 -7.71 -15.86
N THR A 341 -0.78 -8.48 -15.45
CA THR A 341 -0.91 -9.01 -14.08
C THR A 341 -0.21 -10.36 -13.87
N MET A 342 0.68 -10.75 -14.81
CA MET A 342 1.36 -12.04 -14.79
C MET A 342 2.28 -12.21 -13.58
N MET A 343 2.05 -13.26 -12.81
CA MET A 343 2.96 -13.74 -11.79
C MET A 343 4.11 -14.54 -12.43
N VAL A 344 5.35 -14.32 -11.98
CA VAL A 344 6.55 -14.97 -12.51
C VAL A 344 7.18 -15.98 -11.56
N SER A 345 7.02 -15.78 -10.25
CA SER A 345 7.58 -16.68 -9.24
C SER A 345 6.79 -16.59 -7.93
N PRO A 346 6.65 -17.69 -7.18
CA PRO A 346 6.23 -17.59 -5.79
C PRO A 346 7.22 -16.72 -5.01
N ALA A 347 6.68 -15.86 -4.14
CA ALA A 347 7.49 -14.95 -3.34
C ALA A 347 6.87 -14.70 -1.96
N ALA A 348 7.68 -14.13 -1.07
CA ALA A 348 7.22 -13.62 0.22
C ALA A 348 7.89 -12.29 0.53
N ALA A 349 7.19 -11.47 1.31
CA ALA A 349 7.67 -10.22 1.86
C ALA A 349 7.46 -10.23 3.37
N ARG A 350 8.43 -9.71 4.13
CA ARG A 350 8.36 -9.59 5.58
C ARG A 350 8.78 -8.22 6.05
N VAL A 351 8.04 -7.65 6.98
CA VAL A 351 8.38 -6.38 7.63
C VAL A 351 9.48 -6.62 8.65
N VAL A 352 10.49 -5.76 8.64
CA VAL A 352 11.57 -5.71 9.63
C VAL A 352 11.62 -4.30 10.18
N ASP A 353 11.14 -4.14 11.39
CA ASP A 353 11.19 -2.86 12.09
C ASP A 353 12.56 -2.70 12.80
N SER A 354 12.99 -1.47 12.99
CA SER A 354 14.13 -1.09 13.84
C SER A 354 15.52 -1.65 13.43
N ALA A 355 15.71 -2.01 12.15
CA ALA A 355 17.04 -2.35 11.63
C ALA A 355 17.70 -1.09 11.04
N ASP A 356 19.01 -0.93 11.26
CA ASP A 356 19.78 0.21 10.77
C ASP A 356 20.14 0.06 9.28
N PRO A 357 19.67 0.94 8.38
CA PRO A 357 20.08 0.95 6.98
C PRO A 357 21.58 1.19 6.76
N GLY A 358 22.28 1.73 7.76
CA GLY A 358 23.74 1.95 7.75
C GLY A 358 24.57 0.69 8.07
N ASP A 359 23.97 -0.35 8.65
CA ASP A 359 24.66 -1.60 8.98
C ASP A 359 24.97 -2.45 7.73
N ARG A 360 26.13 -2.19 7.14
CA ARG A 360 26.62 -2.88 5.94
C ARG A 360 26.83 -4.36 6.15
N ALA A 361 27.18 -4.78 7.36
CA ALA A 361 27.41 -6.21 7.67
C ALA A 361 26.07 -6.97 7.71
N ALA A 362 25.06 -6.39 8.38
CA ALA A 362 23.71 -6.94 8.39
C ALA A 362 23.10 -7.01 6.99
N LEU A 363 23.24 -5.93 6.19
CA LEU A 363 22.79 -5.89 4.79
C LEU A 363 23.47 -6.96 3.95
N SER A 364 24.81 -7.10 4.04
CA SER A 364 25.56 -8.13 3.32
C SER A 364 25.14 -9.53 3.73
N GLY A 365 24.97 -9.77 5.03
CA GLY A 365 24.50 -11.04 5.55
C GLY A 365 23.09 -11.39 5.06
N ALA A 366 22.17 -10.42 5.08
CA ALA A 366 20.80 -10.59 4.63
C ALA A 366 20.72 -10.90 3.13
N LEU A 367 21.43 -10.13 2.29
CA LEU A 367 21.50 -10.33 0.84
C LEU A 367 22.30 -11.59 0.44
N GLY A 368 23.03 -12.21 1.36
CA GLY A 368 23.64 -13.53 1.19
C GLY A 368 22.63 -14.69 1.23
N VAL A 369 21.33 -14.46 1.52
CA VAL A 369 20.28 -15.46 1.34
C VAL A 369 19.97 -15.58 -0.16
N PRO A 370 19.95 -16.79 -0.74
CA PRO A 370 19.65 -16.95 -2.16
C PRO A 370 18.28 -16.37 -2.57
N GLU A 371 18.23 -15.77 -3.77
CA GLU A 371 17.00 -15.21 -4.34
C GLU A 371 16.30 -14.18 -3.44
N SER A 372 17.08 -13.45 -2.63
CA SER A 372 16.57 -12.43 -1.74
C SER A 372 16.73 -11.01 -2.28
N ASP A 373 15.98 -10.09 -1.72
CA ASP A 373 16.06 -8.65 -1.99
C ASP A 373 15.60 -7.86 -0.76
N LEU A 374 15.89 -6.58 -0.75
CA LEU A 374 15.52 -5.66 0.31
C LEU A 374 14.93 -4.36 -0.24
N ARG A 375 14.01 -3.77 0.51
CA ARG A 375 13.62 -2.37 0.36
C ARG A 375 13.80 -1.66 1.69
N VAL A 376 14.59 -0.61 1.69
CA VAL A 376 14.67 0.30 2.83
C VAL A 376 13.35 1.04 2.94
N CYS A 377 12.74 1.04 4.10
CA CYS A 377 11.48 1.71 4.39
C CYS A 377 11.63 2.60 5.62
N GLY A 378 10.73 3.57 5.79
CA GLY A 378 10.74 4.43 6.97
C GLY A 378 10.64 3.61 8.26
N GLY A 379 11.75 3.53 8.99
CA GLY A 379 11.86 2.77 10.24
C GLY A 379 12.31 1.32 10.09
N GLY A 380 12.80 0.86 8.92
CA GLY A 380 13.31 -0.50 8.77
C GLY A 380 13.37 -0.98 7.32
N PHE A 381 12.96 -2.24 7.09
CA PHE A 381 13.06 -2.87 5.78
C PHE A 381 11.80 -3.67 5.42
N ARG A 382 11.64 -3.92 4.12
CA ARG A 382 10.87 -5.04 3.59
C ARG A 382 11.85 -6.09 3.08
N ALA A 383 11.92 -7.21 3.77
CA ALA A 383 12.71 -8.38 3.37
C ALA A 383 11.90 -9.19 2.35
N LEU A 384 12.47 -9.44 1.19
CA LEU A 384 11.81 -10.08 0.06
C LEU A 384 12.58 -11.33 -0.36
N ALA A 385 11.88 -12.38 -0.75
CA ALA A 385 12.52 -13.54 -1.34
C ALA A 385 11.59 -14.28 -2.32
N THR A 386 12.20 -14.95 -3.30
CA THR A 386 11.53 -15.91 -4.19
C THR A 386 12.00 -17.33 -3.90
N ALA A 387 11.21 -18.30 -4.33
CA ALA A 387 11.57 -19.72 -4.35
C ALA A 387 10.58 -20.46 -5.28
N PRO A 388 10.86 -21.72 -5.67
CA PRO A 388 9.91 -22.51 -6.44
C PRO A 388 8.56 -22.74 -5.73
N GLU A 389 8.56 -22.71 -4.39
CA GLU A 389 7.38 -22.92 -3.55
C GLU A 389 7.21 -21.78 -2.54
N VAL A 390 5.95 -21.40 -2.26
CA VAL A 390 5.62 -20.33 -1.31
C VAL A 390 6.21 -20.58 0.09
N ALA A 391 6.16 -21.81 0.59
CA ALA A 391 6.70 -22.14 1.90
C ALA A 391 8.21 -21.83 2.00
N ALA A 392 8.98 -22.19 0.97
CA ALA A 392 10.40 -21.89 0.88
C ALA A 392 10.68 -20.39 0.72
N ALA A 393 9.84 -19.67 -0.05
CA ALA A 393 9.96 -18.22 -0.18
C ALA A 393 9.73 -17.51 1.17
N ARG A 394 8.73 -17.94 1.93
CA ARG A 394 8.45 -17.43 3.29
C ARG A 394 9.58 -17.71 4.27
N GLU A 395 10.16 -18.91 4.21
CA GLU A 395 11.33 -19.26 5.03
C GLU A 395 12.53 -18.36 4.70
N ARG A 396 12.85 -18.19 3.41
CA ARG A 396 13.94 -17.31 2.95
C ARG A 396 13.73 -15.86 3.38
N ALA A 397 12.54 -15.30 3.18
CA ALA A 397 12.21 -13.95 3.67
C ALA A 397 12.36 -13.84 5.20
N GLY A 398 12.04 -14.89 5.94
CA GLY A 398 12.30 -14.99 7.38
C GLY A 398 13.79 -15.00 7.72
N GLN A 399 14.62 -15.73 6.97
CA GLN A 399 16.08 -15.75 7.13
C GLN A 399 16.70 -14.37 6.85
N VAL A 400 16.23 -13.68 5.79
CA VAL A 400 16.64 -12.30 5.49
C VAL A 400 16.33 -11.38 6.66
N ALA A 401 15.08 -11.43 7.16
CA ALA A 401 14.66 -10.64 8.31
C ALA A 401 15.50 -10.92 9.58
N ALA A 402 15.76 -12.19 9.88
CA ALA A 402 16.56 -12.59 11.04
C ALA A 402 18.00 -12.05 10.96
N ARG A 403 18.61 -12.06 9.78
CA ARG A 403 19.98 -11.54 9.60
C ARG A 403 20.07 -10.02 9.73
N LEU A 404 19.01 -9.30 9.35
CA LEU A 404 18.92 -7.84 9.57
C LEU A 404 18.82 -7.48 11.06
N THR A 405 18.11 -8.30 11.84
CA THR A 405 17.91 -8.02 13.28
C THR A 405 19.06 -8.52 14.13
N ALA A 406 19.83 -9.54 13.72
CA ALA A 406 20.96 -10.06 14.45
C ALA A 406 22.11 -9.06 14.61
N GLY A 407 22.28 -8.13 13.64
CA GLY A 407 23.25 -7.04 13.71
C GLY A 407 22.91 -5.97 14.77
N ALA A 408 21.64 -5.76 15.07
CA ALA A 408 21.17 -4.76 16.03
C ALA A 408 21.46 -5.15 17.51
N GLY A 409 21.73 -6.43 17.79
CA GLY A 409 22.01 -6.92 19.15
C GLY A 409 23.47 -6.85 19.61
N GLY A 410 24.41 -6.44 18.73
CA GLY A 410 25.85 -6.55 18.98
C GLY A 410 26.53 -5.33 19.62
N VAL A 411 25.81 -4.24 19.94
CA VAL A 411 26.43 -2.97 20.41
C VAL A 411 26.19 -2.70 21.92
N VAL A 412 25.61 -3.61 22.67
CA VAL A 412 25.49 -3.43 24.14
C VAL A 412 26.40 -4.44 24.83
N GLY A 413 27.69 -4.10 25.01
CA GLY A 413 28.56 -4.89 25.86
C GLY A 413 30.05 -4.85 25.54
N ALA A 414 30.68 -3.66 25.42
CA ALA A 414 32.12 -3.51 25.60
C ALA A 414 32.45 -2.09 26.04
N GLY A 415 32.22 -1.80 27.30
CA GLY A 415 32.63 -0.57 27.98
C GLY A 415 32.68 -0.89 29.47
N GLY A 416 33.73 -1.57 29.86
CA GLY A 416 34.18 -1.75 31.25
C GLY A 416 35.39 -0.89 31.50
#